data_197e8c5d1aedf6203079a9df0ffeb358
#
_entry.id   197e8c5d1aedf6203079a9df0ffeb358
#
_cell.length_a   1.000
_cell.length_b   1.000
_cell.length_c   1.000
_cell.angle_alpha   90.00
_cell.angle_beta   90.00
_cell.angle_gamma   90.00
#
_symmetry.space_group_name_H-M   'P 1'
#
loop_
_entity.id
_entity.type
_entity.pdbx_description
1 polymer ?
#
loop_
_entity_poly.entity_id
_entity_poly.type
_entity_poly.pdbx_seq_one_letter_code
_entity_poly.pdbx_strand_id
1 'polypeptide(L)'
;MKLLKKFASFNLIIIFILFSCTNFNEIDNNNMSEEFIPPPEMEFFGFRRESYNTNFKQMELFATNAKFYEKRKMIELYDMQTYTYESNKKVAARVSGDFVNVNQDSLFIDIFTNVVAKSSNNTTLYSEHIQWDNQNKLFMSPVPVKVEQEDGSWLTGSSMIGDMSMENIIIYNEVDEGNAIGVPIEEEQ
;
A
#
# COMPACT_ATOMS: atom_id res chain seq x y z
N MET A 1 35.67 73.31 -3.60
CA MET A 1 34.63 72.88 -4.53
C MET A 1 34.79 71.42 -5.02
N LYS A 2 35.92 70.74 -4.85
CA LYS A 2 36.14 69.32 -5.25
C LYS A 2 35.68 68.27 -4.22
N LEU A 3 35.65 68.64 -2.91
CA LEU A 3 35.22 67.71 -1.86
C LEU A 3 33.71 67.52 -1.83
N LEU A 4 32.90 68.53 -2.10
CA LEU A 4 31.44 68.46 -2.10
C LEU A 4 30.91 67.55 -3.22
N LYS A 5 31.59 67.50 -4.37
CA LYS A 5 31.20 66.60 -5.49
C LYS A 5 31.43 65.08 -5.21
N LYS A 6 32.44 64.75 -4.39
CA LYS A 6 32.71 63.38 -3.98
C LYS A 6 31.68 62.83 -2.97
N PHE A 7 31.21 63.73 -2.06
CA PHE A 7 30.17 63.33 -1.09
C PHE A 7 28.80 63.12 -1.75
N ALA A 8 28.46 63.98 -2.73
CA ALA A 8 27.19 63.77 -3.48
C ALA A 8 27.18 62.51 -4.30
N SER A 9 28.31 62.11 -4.91
CA SER A 9 28.43 60.90 -5.67
C SER A 9 28.37 59.61 -4.80
N PHE A 10 28.91 59.68 -3.58
CA PHE A 10 28.88 58.56 -2.63
C PHE A 10 27.49 58.31 -2.06
N ASN A 11 26.73 59.38 -1.76
CA ASN A 11 25.31 59.23 -1.35
C ASN A 11 24.40 58.71 -2.44
N LEU A 12 24.66 59.04 -3.71
CA LEU A 12 23.85 58.53 -4.83
C LEU A 12 24.01 57.03 -5.01
N ILE A 13 25.22 56.48 -4.76
CA ILE A 13 25.48 55.02 -4.84
C ILE A 13 24.76 54.26 -3.70
N ILE A 14 24.72 54.84 -2.47
CA ILE A 14 24.04 54.23 -1.33
C ILE A 14 22.52 54.20 -1.55
N ILE A 15 21.93 55.21 -2.18
CA ILE A 15 20.50 55.25 -2.52
C ILE A 15 20.15 54.16 -3.56
N PHE A 16 21.06 53.87 -4.52
CA PHE A 16 20.81 52.82 -5.54
C PHE A 16 20.86 51.40 -4.95
N ILE A 17 21.62 51.18 -3.88
CA ILE A 17 21.68 49.87 -3.19
C ILE A 17 20.42 49.62 -2.37
N LEU A 18 19.74 50.66 -1.88
CA LEU A 18 18.50 50.50 -1.10
C LEU A 18 17.26 50.29 -1.96
N PHE A 19 17.30 50.55 -3.27
CA PHE A 19 16.19 50.27 -4.20
C PHE A 19 16.26 48.93 -4.90
N SER A 20 17.29 48.12 -4.64
CA SER A 20 17.46 46.79 -5.27
C SER A 20 16.76 45.64 -4.53
N CYS A 21 15.91 45.91 -3.54
CA CYS A 21 15.20 44.89 -2.77
C CYS A 21 13.69 45.11 -2.78
N THR A 22 13.06 45.16 -3.95
CA THR A 22 11.59 44.98 -4.01
C THR A 22 11.18 44.44 -5.35
N ASN A 23 11.45 43.16 -5.57
CA ASN A 23 10.62 42.29 -6.40
C ASN A 23 10.84 40.87 -5.87
N PHE A 24 10.45 40.62 -4.63
CA PHE A 24 10.09 39.29 -4.21
C PHE A 24 8.71 39.08 -4.84
N ASN A 25 8.68 38.51 -6.02
CA ASN A 25 7.45 37.97 -6.57
C ASN A 25 6.88 37.05 -5.50
N GLU A 26 5.68 37.34 -5.06
CA GLU A 26 4.86 36.36 -4.35
C GLU A 26 4.89 35.10 -5.20
N ILE A 27 5.63 34.11 -4.75
CA ILE A 27 5.56 32.75 -5.27
C ILE A 27 4.13 32.34 -4.97
N ASP A 28 3.36 32.22 -6.03
CA ASP A 28 2.00 31.72 -6.01
C ASP A 28 1.99 30.41 -5.22
N ASN A 29 1.49 30.46 -3.98
CA ASN A 29 1.38 29.30 -3.08
C ASN A 29 0.32 28.28 -3.55
N ASN A 30 0.05 28.23 -4.84
CA ASN A 30 -0.72 27.19 -5.50
C ASN A 30 0.12 26.01 -5.97
N ASN A 31 1.39 25.95 -5.66
CA ASN A 31 2.13 24.71 -5.77
C ASN A 31 1.66 23.82 -4.62
N MET A 32 0.90 22.78 -4.97
CA MET A 32 0.72 21.59 -4.16
C MET A 32 2.05 21.33 -3.47
N SER A 33 2.08 21.50 -2.16
CA SER A 33 3.22 21.08 -1.37
C SER A 33 3.42 19.61 -1.69
N GLU A 34 4.44 19.29 -2.49
CA GLU A 34 4.90 17.91 -2.55
C GLU A 34 5.14 17.52 -1.10
N GLU A 35 4.29 16.65 -0.59
CA GLU A 35 4.42 16.15 0.76
C GLU A 35 5.81 15.53 0.85
N PHE A 36 6.70 16.18 1.58
CA PHE A 36 8.06 15.68 1.76
C PHE A 36 7.98 14.32 2.44
N ILE A 37 8.13 13.26 1.66
CA ILE A 37 8.21 11.89 2.17
C ILE A 37 9.64 11.70 2.66
N PRO A 38 9.88 11.61 3.97
CA PRO A 38 11.22 11.38 4.49
C PRO A 38 11.75 10.03 3.98
N PRO A 39 13.06 9.89 3.77
CA PRO A 39 13.64 8.62 3.40
C PRO A 39 13.39 7.57 4.51
N PRO A 40 13.37 6.27 4.14
CA PRO A 40 13.23 5.19 5.12
C PRO A 40 14.43 5.20 6.09
N GLU A 41 14.18 4.86 7.36
CA GLU A 41 15.26 4.68 8.33
C GLU A 41 16.07 3.40 8.04
N MET A 42 15.45 2.38 7.43
CA MET A 42 16.13 1.16 6.99
C MET A 42 15.58 0.69 5.64
N GLU A 43 16.46 0.18 4.80
CA GLU A 43 16.12 -0.41 3.50
C GLU A 43 16.89 -1.72 3.32
N PHE A 44 16.18 -2.77 2.90
CA PHE A 44 16.74 -4.09 2.66
C PHE A 44 16.43 -4.55 1.24
N PHE A 45 17.42 -5.09 0.56
CA PHE A 45 17.29 -5.73 -0.74
C PHE A 45 17.33 -7.24 -0.56
N GLY A 46 16.40 -7.96 -1.25
CA GLY A 46 16.26 -9.40 -1.10
C GLY A 46 15.75 -9.77 0.31
N PHE A 47 14.73 -9.05 0.77
CA PHE A 47 14.19 -9.23 2.11
C PHE A 47 13.52 -10.59 2.26
N ARG A 48 13.82 -11.28 3.36
CA ARG A 48 13.14 -12.52 3.74
C ARG A 48 12.81 -12.50 5.23
N ARG A 49 11.58 -12.88 5.55
CA ARG A 49 11.10 -13.04 6.93
C ARG A 49 10.42 -14.38 7.10
N GLU A 50 10.73 -15.08 8.17
CA GLU A 50 10.04 -16.29 8.59
C GLU A 50 9.38 -16.08 9.96
N SER A 51 8.19 -16.64 10.13
CA SER A 51 7.46 -16.65 11.39
C SER A 51 7.21 -18.11 11.79
N TYR A 52 7.45 -18.42 13.05
CA TYR A 52 7.28 -19.75 13.61
C TYR A 52 6.25 -19.72 14.74
N ASN A 53 5.36 -20.70 14.75
CA ASN A 53 4.64 -21.11 15.93
C ASN A 53 5.49 -22.19 16.64
N THR A 54 5.18 -22.53 17.88
CA THR A 54 6.00 -23.36 18.79
C THR A 54 6.72 -24.53 18.12
N ASN A 55 6.14 -25.19 17.12
CA ASN A 55 6.66 -26.42 16.51
C ASN A 55 6.74 -26.41 14.97
N PHE A 56 6.29 -25.36 14.28
CA PHE A 56 6.30 -25.33 12.82
C PHE A 56 6.41 -23.91 12.26
N LYS A 57 6.93 -23.80 11.03
CA LYS A 57 6.94 -22.55 10.29
C LYS A 57 5.49 -22.19 9.92
N GLN A 58 5.05 -21.02 10.35
CA GLN A 58 3.70 -20.53 10.12
C GLN A 58 3.59 -19.69 8.86
N MET A 59 4.65 -18.91 8.58
CA MET A 59 4.68 -18.00 7.44
C MET A 59 6.11 -17.81 6.95
N GLU A 60 6.23 -17.60 5.65
CA GLU A 60 7.45 -17.17 4.99
C GLU A 60 7.10 -16.06 4.01
N LEU A 61 7.86 -14.96 4.05
CA LEU A 61 7.66 -13.79 3.22
C LEU A 61 8.98 -13.44 2.54
N PHE A 62 8.88 -13.13 1.24
CA PHE A 62 9.95 -12.61 0.40
C PHE A 62 9.52 -11.28 -0.19
N ALA A 63 10.45 -10.35 -0.34
CA ALA A 63 10.27 -9.13 -1.11
C ALA A 63 11.60 -8.74 -1.78
N THR A 64 11.56 -8.17 -2.97
CA THR A 64 12.77 -7.69 -3.66
C THR A 64 13.37 -6.51 -2.93
N ASN A 65 12.52 -5.67 -2.34
CA ASN A 65 12.91 -4.54 -1.51
C ASN A 65 11.95 -4.36 -0.33
N ALA A 66 12.47 -3.94 0.82
CA ALA A 66 11.69 -3.62 2.01
C ALA A 66 12.20 -2.32 2.63
N LYS A 67 11.30 -1.34 2.82
CA LYS A 67 11.59 -0.04 3.41
C LYS A 67 10.84 0.11 4.73
N PHE A 68 11.55 0.53 5.76
CA PHE A 68 11.02 0.70 7.11
C PHE A 68 11.01 2.17 7.48
N TYR A 69 9.82 2.65 7.84
CA TYR A 69 9.56 4.03 8.28
C TYR A 69 9.10 3.98 9.74
N GLU A 70 10.06 3.94 10.67
CA GLU A 70 9.77 3.76 12.11
C GLU A 70 8.91 4.87 12.68
N LYS A 71 9.17 6.12 12.28
CA LYS A 71 8.38 7.29 12.72
C LYS A 71 6.95 7.27 12.22
N ARG A 72 6.72 6.70 11.06
CA ARG A 72 5.38 6.56 10.43
C ARG A 72 4.70 5.25 10.79
N LYS A 73 5.37 4.36 11.52
CA LYS A 73 4.90 3.01 11.83
C LYS A 73 4.48 2.23 10.58
N MET A 74 5.25 2.37 9.52
CA MET A 74 4.93 1.82 8.21
C MET A 74 6.08 1.00 7.65
N ILE A 75 5.73 -0.09 6.94
CA ILE A 75 6.67 -0.90 6.17
C ILE A 75 6.12 -1.00 4.75
N GLU A 76 6.96 -0.67 3.78
CA GLU A 76 6.69 -0.88 2.36
C GLU A 76 7.47 -2.09 1.87
N LEU A 77 6.79 -2.97 1.12
CA LEU A 77 7.42 -4.12 0.48
C LEU A 77 7.13 -4.07 -1.02
N TYR A 78 8.11 -4.45 -1.82
CA TYR A 78 8.03 -4.47 -3.28
C TYR A 78 8.22 -5.90 -3.79
N ASP A 79 7.42 -6.29 -4.79
CA ASP A 79 7.37 -7.64 -5.38
C ASP A 79 7.26 -8.73 -4.29
N MET A 80 6.26 -8.57 -3.44
CA MET A 80 6.05 -9.44 -2.29
C MET A 80 5.47 -10.78 -2.70
N GLN A 81 5.98 -11.83 -2.08
CA GLN A 81 5.43 -13.17 -2.11
C GLN A 81 5.42 -13.75 -0.70
N THR A 82 4.28 -14.22 -0.24
CA THR A 82 4.15 -14.87 1.07
C THR A 82 3.51 -16.24 0.96
N TYR A 83 3.94 -17.15 1.83
CA TYR A 83 3.38 -18.48 2.01
C TYR A 83 2.97 -18.62 3.47
N THR A 84 1.78 -19.12 3.70
CA THR A 84 1.34 -19.58 5.02
C THR A 84 1.29 -21.10 5.05
N TYR A 85 1.50 -21.68 6.22
CA TYR A 85 1.61 -23.13 6.38
C TYR A 85 0.67 -23.60 7.49
N GLU A 86 0.09 -24.77 7.28
CA GLU A 86 -0.64 -25.52 8.29
C GLU A 86 0.33 -26.23 9.26
N SER A 87 -0.20 -26.74 10.37
CA SER A 87 0.56 -27.53 11.33
C SER A 87 1.21 -28.80 10.75
N ASN A 88 0.65 -29.35 9.69
CA ASN A 88 1.19 -30.50 8.93
C ASN A 88 2.31 -30.08 7.95
N LYS A 89 2.72 -28.80 7.94
CA LYS A 89 3.74 -28.18 7.08
C LYS A 89 3.34 -28.07 5.60
N LYS A 90 2.07 -28.30 5.24
CA LYS A 90 1.58 -28.01 3.90
C LYS A 90 1.30 -26.53 3.74
N VAL A 91 1.43 -26.04 2.51
CA VAL A 91 1.08 -24.66 2.19
C VAL A 91 -0.45 -24.50 2.31
N ALA A 92 -0.88 -23.60 3.19
CA ALA A 92 -2.28 -23.26 3.37
C ALA A 92 -2.74 -22.21 2.36
N ALA A 93 -1.89 -21.18 2.16
CA ALA A 93 -2.16 -20.16 1.16
C ALA A 93 -0.85 -19.53 0.66
N ARG A 94 -0.93 -18.96 -0.54
CA ARG A 94 0.10 -18.13 -1.16
C ARG A 94 -0.53 -16.81 -1.58
N VAL A 95 0.13 -15.69 -1.25
CA VAL A 95 -0.29 -14.35 -1.68
C VAL A 95 0.89 -13.63 -2.29
N SER A 96 0.67 -12.93 -3.39
CA SER A 96 1.67 -12.07 -4.05
C SER A 96 1.05 -10.75 -4.48
N GLY A 97 1.87 -9.72 -4.61
CA GLY A 97 1.51 -8.40 -5.13
C GLY A 97 2.76 -7.55 -5.32
N ASP A 98 2.65 -6.54 -6.18
CA ASP A 98 3.82 -5.73 -6.56
C ASP A 98 4.20 -4.73 -5.48
N PHE A 99 3.23 -4.17 -4.76
CA PHE A 99 3.45 -3.23 -3.68
C PHE A 99 2.60 -3.56 -2.45
N VAL A 100 3.23 -3.51 -1.27
CA VAL A 100 2.55 -3.78 0.00
C VAL A 100 2.87 -2.69 1.00
N ASN A 101 1.83 -2.20 1.65
CA ASN A 101 1.93 -1.26 2.77
C ASN A 101 1.42 -1.93 4.05
N VAL A 102 2.31 -2.02 5.04
CA VAL A 102 1.98 -2.55 6.37
C VAL A 102 1.91 -1.40 7.34
N ASN A 103 0.72 -1.11 7.84
CA ASN A 103 0.54 -0.17 8.94
C ASN A 103 0.62 -0.92 10.28
N GLN A 104 1.63 -0.61 11.07
CA GLN A 104 1.90 -1.32 12.34
C GLN A 104 0.95 -0.92 13.46
N ASP A 105 0.31 0.25 13.38
CA ASP A 105 -0.63 0.71 14.41
C ASP A 105 -2.03 0.16 14.17
N SER A 106 -2.51 0.19 12.93
CA SER A 106 -3.86 -0.29 12.58
C SER A 106 -3.94 -1.80 12.38
N LEU A 107 -2.80 -2.49 12.26
CA LEU A 107 -2.70 -3.91 11.95
C LEU A 107 -3.30 -4.32 10.58
N PHE A 108 -3.56 -3.33 9.71
CA PHE A 108 -3.93 -3.57 8.32
C PHE A 108 -2.70 -3.74 7.43
N ILE A 109 -2.85 -4.62 6.45
CA ILE A 109 -1.87 -4.83 5.39
C ILE A 109 -2.58 -4.61 4.06
N ASP A 110 -2.18 -3.59 3.34
CA ASP A 110 -2.69 -3.30 2.00
C ASP A 110 -1.73 -3.85 0.95
N ILE A 111 -2.25 -4.64 0.03
CA ILE A 111 -1.52 -5.28 -1.07
C ILE A 111 -2.09 -4.71 -2.37
N PHE A 112 -1.23 -4.13 -3.19
CA PHE A 112 -1.62 -3.42 -4.41
C PHE A 112 -0.95 -4.03 -5.63
N THR A 113 -1.63 -3.90 -6.75
CA THR A 113 -1.19 -4.21 -8.12
C THR A 113 -0.82 -5.67 -8.31
N ASN A 114 -1.47 -6.29 -9.29
CA ASN A 114 -1.25 -7.69 -9.65
C ASN A 114 -1.42 -8.65 -8.46
N VAL A 115 -2.41 -8.37 -7.60
CA VAL A 115 -2.60 -9.21 -6.40
C VAL A 115 -3.18 -10.56 -6.79
N VAL A 116 -2.47 -11.61 -6.41
CA VAL A 116 -2.92 -13.00 -6.58
C VAL A 116 -2.85 -13.70 -5.23
N ALA A 117 -3.99 -14.22 -4.78
CA ALA A 117 -4.06 -15.07 -3.59
C ALA A 117 -4.59 -16.44 -3.97
N LYS A 118 -3.87 -17.49 -3.58
CA LYS A 118 -4.24 -18.89 -3.85
C LYS A 118 -4.27 -19.68 -2.56
N SER A 119 -5.38 -20.35 -2.30
CA SER A 119 -5.57 -21.22 -1.14
C SER A 119 -5.19 -22.68 -1.43
N SER A 120 -5.18 -23.50 -0.37
CA SER A 120 -4.85 -24.93 -0.46
C SER A 120 -5.90 -25.76 -1.25
N ASN A 121 -7.13 -25.28 -1.33
CA ASN A 121 -8.21 -25.89 -2.11
C ASN A 121 -8.20 -25.47 -3.61
N ASN A 122 -7.10 -24.85 -4.07
CA ASN A 122 -6.90 -24.34 -5.42
C ASN A 122 -7.83 -23.19 -5.85
N THR A 123 -8.58 -22.58 -4.93
CA THR A 123 -9.26 -21.31 -5.19
C THR A 123 -8.24 -20.21 -5.38
N THR A 124 -8.35 -19.44 -6.46
CA THR A 124 -7.44 -18.33 -6.79
C THR A 124 -8.22 -17.03 -6.91
N LEU A 125 -7.80 -16.04 -6.16
CA LEU A 125 -8.34 -14.68 -6.18
C LEU A 125 -7.37 -13.77 -6.93
N TYR A 126 -7.90 -12.93 -7.82
CA TYR A 126 -7.19 -11.88 -8.56
C TYR A 126 -7.82 -10.54 -8.25
N SER A 127 -7.01 -9.53 -7.95
CA SER A 127 -7.44 -8.15 -7.69
C SER A 127 -6.30 -7.16 -7.90
N GLU A 128 -6.63 -5.88 -8.00
CA GLU A 128 -5.65 -4.78 -7.98
C GLU A 128 -5.40 -4.25 -6.57
N HIS A 129 -6.26 -4.57 -5.60
CA HIS A 129 -6.08 -4.19 -4.20
C HIS A 129 -6.76 -5.18 -3.27
N ILE A 130 -6.00 -5.70 -2.31
CA ILE A 130 -6.51 -6.50 -1.20
C ILE A 130 -6.01 -5.91 0.10
N GLN A 131 -6.90 -5.74 1.05
CA GLN A 131 -6.60 -5.38 2.43
C GLN A 131 -6.77 -6.61 3.33
N TRP A 132 -5.74 -6.92 4.10
CA TRP A 132 -5.78 -7.92 5.15
C TRP A 132 -6.02 -7.25 6.50
N ASP A 133 -7.11 -7.61 7.16
CA ASP A 133 -7.40 -7.25 8.56
C ASP A 133 -6.83 -8.32 9.49
N ASN A 134 -5.71 -8.00 10.13
CA ASN A 134 -5.05 -8.96 11.02
C ASN A 134 -5.80 -9.16 12.34
N GLN A 135 -6.71 -8.27 12.71
CA GLN A 135 -7.53 -8.41 13.93
C GLN A 135 -8.68 -9.39 13.70
N ASN A 136 -9.43 -9.20 12.61
CA ASN A 136 -10.60 -10.00 12.29
C ASN A 136 -10.28 -11.23 11.42
N LYS A 137 -9.04 -11.34 10.90
CA LYS A 137 -8.57 -12.42 10.02
C LYS A 137 -9.37 -12.52 8.71
N LEU A 138 -9.68 -11.36 8.13
CA LEU A 138 -10.45 -11.23 6.90
C LEU A 138 -9.63 -10.58 5.79
N PHE A 139 -9.81 -11.06 4.58
CA PHE A 139 -9.44 -10.36 3.36
C PHE A 139 -10.61 -9.52 2.86
N MET A 140 -10.32 -8.31 2.43
CA MET A 140 -11.28 -7.40 1.82
C MET A 140 -10.68 -6.85 0.52
N SER A 141 -11.49 -6.78 -0.52
CA SER A 141 -11.13 -6.03 -1.73
C SER A 141 -12.17 -4.95 -1.98
N PRO A 142 -11.78 -3.68 -1.94
CA PRO A 142 -12.69 -2.56 -2.27
C PRO A 142 -12.79 -2.29 -3.78
N VAL A 143 -12.11 -3.07 -4.59
CA VAL A 143 -12.02 -2.94 -6.06
C VAL A 143 -12.44 -4.25 -6.73
N PRO A 144 -12.67 -4.26 -8.05
CA PRO A 144 -13.09 -5.47 -8.75
C PRO A 144 -12.20 -6.67 -8.51
N VAL A 145 -12.85 -7.82 -8.36
CA VAL A 145 -12.21 -9.11 -8.10
C VAL A 145 -12.65 -10.16 -9.12
N LYS A 146 -11.76 -11.13 -9.36
CA LYS A 146 -12.09 -12.40 -10.00
C LYS A 146 -11.67 -13.53 -9.07
N VAL A 147 -12.59 -14.44 -8.78
CA VAL A 147 -12.32 -15.67 -8.02
C VAL A 147 -12.47 -16.85 -8.97
N GLU A 148 -11.46 -17.70 -9.05
CA GLU A 148 -11.41 -18.89 -9.91
C GLU A 148 -11.28 -20.13 -9.02
N GLN A 149 -12.15 -21.12 -9.23
CA GLN A 149 -12.16 -22.37 -8.49
C GLN A 149 -11.32 -23.45 -9.20
N GLU A 150 -11.07 -24.56 -8.50
CA GLU A 150 -10.26 -25.68 -9.01
C GLU A 150 -10.81 -26.28 -10.32
N ASP A 151 -12.12 -26.31 -10.49
CA ASP A 151 -12.80 -26.84 -11.69
C ASP A 151 -12.75 -25.89 -12.89
N GLY A 152 -12.14 -24.70 -12.74
CA GLY A 152 -12.05 -23.66 -13.75
C GLY A 152 -13.29 -22.75 -13.82
N SER A 153 -14.29 -22.97 -12.97
CA SER A 153 -15.38 -22.00 -12.80
C SER A 153 -14.86 -20.72 -12.17
N TRP A 154 -15.50 -19.60 -12.46
CA TRP A 154 -15.09 -18.30 -11.92
C TRP A 154 -16.26 -17.39 -11.65
N LEU A 155 -16.05 -16.49 -10.68
CA LEU A 155 -16.96 -15.42 -10.32
C LEU A 155 -16.21 -14.08 -10.36
N THR A 156 -16.91 -12.99 -10.68
CA THR A 156 -16.40 -11.63 -10.59
C THR A 156 -17.35 -10.77 -9.78
N GLY A 157 -16.82 -9.73 -9.17
CA GLY A 157 -17.59 -8.70 -8.47
C GLY A 157 -16.85 -7.39 -8.37
N SER A 158 -17.56 -6.35 -7.93
CA SER A 158 -17.01 -5.01 -7.72
C SER A 158 -16.20 -4.90 -6.42
N SER A 159 -16.51 -5.76 -5.44
CA SER A 159 -15.79 -5.85 -4.16
C SER A 159 -15.99 -7.22 -3.53
N MET A 160 -15.22 -7.51 -2.47
CA MET A 160 -15.23 -8.82 -1.81
C MET A 160 -14.83 -8.71 -0.34
N ILE A 161 -15.37 -9.62 0.47
CA ILE A 161 -14.87 -9.95 1.79
C ILE A 161 -14.79 -11.48 1.93
N GLY A 162 -13.75 -12.00 2.57
CA GLY A 162 -13.58 -13.44 2.77
C GLY A 162 -12.60 -13.76 3.89
N ASP A 163 -12.61 -15.01 4.32
CA ASP A 163 -11.65 -15.53 5.28
C ASP A 163 -10.33 -15.97 4.60
N MET A 164 -9.32 -16.31 5.42
CA MET A 164 -7.99 -16.71 4.93
C MET A 164 -8.02 -18.02 4.15
N SER A 165 -8.97 -18.92 4.42
CA SER A 165 -9.10 -20.20 3.72
C SER A 165 -9.75 -20.05 2.35
N MET A 166 -10.41 -18.92 2.09
CA MET A 166 -11.26 -18.66 0.92
C MET A 166 -12.42 -19.66 0.78
N GLU A 167 -12.83 -20.28 1.89
CA GLU A 167 -14.01 -21.13 1.95
C GLU A 167 -15.29 -20.31 2.09
N ASN A 168 -15.21 -19.18 2.80
CA ASN A 168 -16.31 -18.26 2.99
C ASN A 168 -15.98 -16.92 2.31
N ILE A 169 -16.51 -16.73 1.11
CA ILE A 169 -16.33 -15.53 0.31
C ILE A 169 -17.68 -14.91 0.02
N ILE A 170 -17.81 -13.61 0.28
CA ILE A 170 -18.95 -12.79 -0.12
C ILE A 170 -18.48 -11.84 -1.20
N ILE A 171 -19.06 -11.93 -2.39
CA ILE A 171 -18.78 -11.08 -3.53
C ILE A 171 -19.95 -10.12 -3.72
N TYR A 172 -19.64 -8.83 -3.80
CA TYR A 172 -20.63 -7.79 -4.04
C TYR A 172 -20.54 -7.37 -5.50
N ASN A 173 -21.70 -7.25 -6.15
CA ASN A 173 -21.82 -6.63 -7.45
C ASN A 173 -22.45 -5.26 -7.26
N GLU A 174 -21.94 -4.22 -7.91
CA GLU A 174 -22.67 -2.97 -8.04
C GLU A 174 -23.91 -3.26 -8.89
N VAL A 175 -25.06 -3.28 -8.22
CA VAL A 175 -26.35 -3.20 -8.92
C VAL A 175 -26.67 -1.73 -8.98
N ASP A 176 -26.93 -1.20 -10.18
CA ASP A 176 -27.41 0.15 -10.41
C ASP A 176 -28.51 0.50 -9.38
N GLU A 177 -28.26 1.53 -8.60
CA GLU A 177 -29.13 2.19 -7.61
C GLU A 177 -30.25 1.33 -7.03
N GLY A 178 -29.96 0.56 -5.96
CA GLY A 178 -31.00 0.18 -5.01
C GLY A 178 -31.03 -1.21 -4.38
N ASN A 179 -30.30 -2.22 -4.84
CA ASN A 179 -30.33 -3.52 -4.17
C ASN A 179 -28.95 -4.22 -4.23
N ALA A 180 -28.27 -4.25 -3.10
CA ALA A 180 -27.16 -5.17 -2.88
C ALA A 180 -27.75 -6.59 -2.71
N ILE A 181 -27.54 -7.47 -3.68
CA ILE A 181 -27.83 -8.90 -3.54
C ILE A 181 -26.50 -9.58 -3.22
N GLY A 182 -26.26 -9.83 -1.95
CA GLY A 182 -25.24 -10.80 -1.53
C GLY A 182 -25.74 -12.19 -1.92
N VAL A 183 -24.97 -12.92 -2.75
CA VAL A 183 -25.21 -14.35 -2.99
C VAL A 183 -24.24 -15.12 -2.11
N PRO A 184 -24.70 -15.73 -1.01
CA PRO A 184 -23.88 -16.71 -0.31
C PRO A 184 -23.70 -17.91 -1.24
N ILE A 185 -22.48 -18.42 -1.35
CA ILE A 185 -22.24 -19.71 -1.99
C ILE A 185 -22.66 -20.76 -0.95
N GLU A 186 -23.92 -21.20 -0.99
CA GLU A 186 -24.33 -22.39 -0.24
C GLU A 186 -23.80 -23.61 -0.97
N GLU A 187 -23.01 -24.43 -0.27
CA GLU A 187 -22.68 -25.78 -0.70
C GLU A 187 -23.97 -26.59 -0.76
N GLU A 188 -24.36 -27.07 -1.93
CA GLU A 188 -25.33 -28.14 -2.04
C GLU A 188 -24.75 -29.44 -1.42
N GLN A 189 -25.44 -29.93 -0.40
CA GLN A 189 -25.16 -31.22 0.25
C GLN A 189 -25.51 -32.41 -0.65
#